data_0db37ee59652ae8661c215e0936911dc
#
_entry.id   0db37ee59652ae8661c215e0936911dc
#
_cell.length_a   1.000
_cell.length_b   1.000
_cell.length_c   1.000
_cell.angle_alpha   90.00
_cell.angle_beta   90.00
_cell.angle_gamma   90.00
#
_symmetry.space_group_name_H-M   'P 1'
#
loop_
_entity.id
_entity.type
_entity.pdbx_description
1 polymer ?
#
loop_
_entity_poly.entity_id
_entity_poly.type
_entity_poly.pdbx_seq_one_letter_code
_entity_poly.pdbx_strand_id
1 'polypeptide(L)'
;MVLHADYLEMLLRMLAAVGVGAVIGYERSFHGRPAGLRTHVLVCLASAVLMLVTVYEDHWVRVAGEARLDPTRMAQGIMTGIGFLGAGVIVKEGLNVRGLTTAASIWITAAIGVLAGVGLYLPMLFAAVLTVLVLGVFRWIEMRVPTQAYYYFDVKYAREGNLSEEATRELVGKLGFSVANFSYRLDGVGHERSLRHKMTLQTTDRGAASRLARWLEENDTVLEFRLSPTGD
;
A
#
# COMPACT_ATOMS: atom_id res chain seq x y z
N MET A 1 4.74 -6.79 47.28
CA MET A 1 5.26 -5.53 46.72
C MET A 1 5.84 -5.74 45.30
N VAL A 2 6.58 -6.80 45.04
CA VAL A 2 7.14 -7.13 43.68
C VAL A 2 6.03 -7.34 42.64
N LEU A 3 5.03 -8.15 42.92
CA LEU A 3 3.90 -8.43 42.00
C LEU A 3 3.17 -7.18 41.50
N HIS A 4 3.01 -6.15 42.37
CA HIS A 4 2.38 -4.88 41.96
C HIS A 4 3.24 -4.06 40.98
N ALA A 5 4.56 -4.12 41.14
CA ALA A 5 5.51 -3.44 40.24
C ALA A 5 5.48 -4.05 38.83
N ASP A 6 5.44 -5.39 38.74
CA ASP A 6 5.39 -6.11 37.47
C ASP A 6 4.11 -5.83 36.69
N TYR A 7 2.94 -5.83 37.36
CA TYR A 7 1.68 -5.49 36.71
C TYR A 7 1.64 -4.04 36.21
N LEU A 8 2.22 -3.10 36.96
CA LEU A 8 2.34 -1.72 36.50
C LEU A 8 3.22 -1.61 35.27
N GLU A 9 4.35 -2.33 35.26
CA GLU A 9 5.25 -2.35 34.10
C GLU A 9 4.59 -3.00 32.87
N MET A 10 3.89 -4.12 33.04
CA MET A 10 3.10 -4.73 31.97
C MET A 10 2.09 -3.74 31.38
N LEU A 11 1.38 -3.01 32.23
CA LEU A 11 0.43 -1.98 31.80
C LEU A 11 1.12 -0.86 31.02
N LEU A 12 2.25 -0.38 31.52
CA LEU A 12 3.03 0.67 30.83
C LEU A 12 3.50 0.22 29.45
N ARG A 13 3.95 -1.03 29.29
CA ARG A 13 4.33 -1.61 27.99
C ARG A 13 3.17 -1.68 27.03
N MET A 14 1.99 -2.11 27.50
CA MET A 14 0.77 -2.12 26.68
C MET A 14 0.34 -0.70 26.28
N LEU A 15 0.37 0.25 27.21
CA LEU A 15 0.04 1.66 26.92
C LEU A 15 1.04 2.29 25.92
N ALA A 16 2.33 1.99 26.05
CA ALA A 16 3.34 2.42 25.11
C ALA A 16 3.06 1.87 23.69
N ALA A 17 2.72 0.58 23.58
CA ALA A 17 2.34 -0.05 22.33
C ALA A 17 1.09 0.61 21.71
N VAL A 18 0.06 0.89 22.50
CA VAL A 18 -1.14 1.62 22.09
C VAL A 18 -0.78 3.01 21.59
N GLY A 19 0.04 3.76 22.33
CA GLY A 19 0.45 5.12 21.97
C GLY A 19 1.20 5.17 20.63
N VAL A 20 2.19 4.30 20.47
CA VAL A 20 2.98 4.25 19.23
C VAL A 20 2.13 3.73 18.05
N GLY A 21 1.33 2.69 18.26
CA GLY A 21 0.40 2.20 17.25
C GLY A 21 -0.61 3.27 16.83
N ALA A 22 -1.05 4.13 17.78
CA ALA A 22 -1.94 5.24 17.48
C ALA A 22 -1.26 6.32 16.64
N VAL A 23 -0.01 6.67 16.91
CA VAL A 23 0.74 7.68 16.14
C VAL A 23 0.90 7.22 14.68
N ILE A 24 1.35 5.98 14.45
CA ILE A 24 1.50 5.42 13.10
C ILE A 24 0.14 5.31 12.41
N GLY A 25 -0.86 4.76 13.11
CA GLY A 25 -2.19 4.58 12.55
C GLY A 25 -2.93 5.88 12.28
N TYR A 26 -2.65 6.95 13.03
CA TYR A 26 -3.19 8.29 12.77
C TYR A 26 -2.65 8.84 11.44
N GLU A 27 -1.33 8.74 11.20
CA GLU A 27 -0.72 9.11 9.92
C GLU A 27 -1.41 8.42 8.75
N ARG A 28 -1.65 7.10 8.88
CA ARG A 28 -2.32 6.30 7.85
C ARG A 28 -3.78 6.72 7.64
N SER A 29 -4.53 6.92 8.72
CA SER A 29 -5.93 7.38 8.66
C SER A 29 -6.06 8.77 8.06
N PHE A 30 -5.17 9.69 8.47
CA PHE A 30 -5.17 11.08 7.96
C PHE A 30 -4.98 11.12 6.44
N HIS A 31 -4.25 10.17 5.89
CA HIS A 31 -4.00 10.07 4.46
C HIS A 31 -4.94 9.10 3.72
N GLY A 32 -6.04 8.66 4.36
CA GLY A 32 -7.07 7.82 3.72
C GLY A 32 -6.58 6.43 3.28
N ARG A 33 -5.58 5.85 3.98
CA ARG A 33 -5.03 4.53 3.63
C ARG A 33 -5.88 3.39 4.22
N PRO A 34 -5.95 2.20 3.56
CA PRO A 34 -6.86 1.11 3.95
C PRO A 34 -6.72 0.65 5.41
N ALA A 35 -5.49 0.49 5.92
CA ALA A 35 -5.23 0.19 7.33
C ALA A 35 -4.95 1.50 8.08
N GLY A 36 -5.84 1.87 8.99
CA GLY A 36 -5.78 3.12 9.75
C GLY A 36 -5.47 2.91 11.24
N LEU A 37 -5.98 3.85 12.05
CA LEU A 37 -5.72 3.96 13.49
C LEU A 37 -5.98 2.65 14.24
N ARG A 38 -7.18 2.09 14.11
CA ARG A 38 -7.58 0.88 14.85
C ARG A 38 -6.69 -0.32 14.53
N THR A 39 -6.36 -0.51 13.26
CA THR A 39 -5.54 -1.64 12.80
C THR A 39 -4.15 -1.58 13.40
N HIS A 40 -3.47 -0.43 13.32
CA HIS A 40 -2.11 -0.28 13.84
C HIS A 40 -2.05 -0.37 15.38
N VAL A 41 -3.03 0.22 16.09
CA VAL A 41 -3.14 0.08 17.55
C VAL A 41 -3.29 -1.39 17.95
N LEU A 42 -4.22 -2.12 17.31
CA LEU A 42 -4.47 -3.52 17.64
C LEU A 42 -3.28 -4.42 17.31
N VAL A 43 -2.62 -4.20 16.19
CA VAL A 43 -1.42 -4.97 15.80
C VAL A 43 -0.26 -4.72 16.78
N CYS A 44 0.00 -3.46 17.12
CA CYS A 44 1.05 -3.11 18.06
C CYS A 44 0.78 -3.69 19.46
N LEU A 45 -0.43 -3.51 19.96
CA LEU A 45 -0.87 -4.03 21.25
C LEU A 45 -0.81 -5.57 21.29
N ALA A 46 -1.34 -6.26 20.28
CA ALA A 46 -1.31 -7.72 20.22
C ALA A 46 0.12 -8.27 20.24
N SER A 47 1.03 -7.65 19.48
CA SER A 47 2.45 -8.02 19.48
C SER A 47 3.10 -7.83 20.85
N ALA A 48 2.80 -6.71 21.52
CA ALA A 48 3.31 -6.44 22.87
C ALA A 48 2.75 -7.46 23.89
N VAL A 49 1.45 -7.73 23.86
CA VAL A 49 0.80 -8.72 24.75
C VAL A 49 1.41 -10.11 24.58
N LEU A 50 1.63 -10.57 23.36
CA LEU A 50 2.26 -11.87 23.09
C LEU A 50 3.69 -11.92 23.62
N MET A 51 4.46 -10.84 23.52
CA MET A 51 5.80 -10.76 24.11
C MET A 51 5.78 -10.78 25.63
N LEU A 52 4.80 -10.15 26.28
CA LEU A 52 4.66 -10.20 27.74
C LEU A 52 4.53 -11.63 28.26
N VAL A 53 3.90 -12.54 27.52
CA VAL A 53 3.79 -13.97 27.88
C VAL A 53 5.16 -14.61 28.07
N THR A 54 6.14 -14.26 27.23
CA THR A 54 7.50 -14.81 27.31
C THR A 54 8.39 -14.06 28.29
N VAL A 55 8.24 -12.73 28.38
CA VAL A 55 9.05 -11.88 29.29
C VAL A 55 8.70 -12.17 30.75
N TYR A 56 7.44 -12.46 31.04
CA TYR A 56 6.94 -12.72 32.38
C TYR A 56 6.56 -14.20 32.56
N GLU A 57 7.34 -15.12 32.00
CA GLU A 57 7.09 -16.56 32.08
C GLU A 57 7.04 -17.08 33.53
N ASP A 58 7.82 -16.52 34.44
CA ASP A 58 7.87 -16.90 35.86
C ASP A 58 6.52 -16.74 36.58
N HIS A 59 5.60 -15.93 36.05
CA HIS A 59 4.25 -15.73 36.63
C HIS A 59 3.30 -16.91 36.38
N TRP A 60 3.59 -17.78 35.39
CA TRP A 60 2.69 -18.85 34.99
C TRP A 60 3.38 -20.21 34.80
N VAL A 61 4.70 -20.26 34.61
CA VAL A 61 5.49 -21.50 34.60
C VAL A 61 5.79 -21.89 36.03
N ARG A 62 5.24 -23.03 36.48
CA ARG A 62 5.34 -23.47 37.89
C ARG A 62 6.56 -24.32 38.23
N VAL A 63 7.33 -24.74 37.26
CA VAL A 63 8.48 -25.66 37.48
C VAL A 63 9.77 -24.88 37.27
N ALA A 64 10.44 -24.57 38.38
CA ALA A 64 11.76 -23.95 38.37
C ALA A 64 12.80 -24.95 37.82
N GLY A 65 13.46 -24.60 36.71
CA GLY A 65 14.58 -25.34 36.13
C GLY A 65 14.31 -26.05 34.83
N GLU A 66 13.08 -26.05 34.31
CA GLU A 66 12.80 -26.51 32.94
C GLU A 66 13.02 -25.38 31.91
N ALA A 67 13.23 -25.77 30.64
CA ALA A 67 13.67 -24.89 29.55
C ALA A 67 12.95 -23.53 29.54
N ARG A 68 13.73 -22.46 29.65
CA ARG A 68 13.22 -21.08 29.46
C ARG A 68 12.58 -20.94 28.10
N LEU A 69 11.45 -20.25 28.06
CA LEU A 69 10.83 -19.86 26.80
C LEU A 69 11.76 -18.92 26.04
N ASP A 70 11.94 -19.21 24.77
CA ASP A 70 12.76 -18.38 23.90
C ASP A 70 11.93 -17.21 23.32
N PRO A 71 12.15 -15.96 23.75
CA PRO A 71 11.42 -14.79 23.24
C PRO A 71 11.58 -14.60 21.74
N THR A 72 12.68 -15.07 21.16
CA THR A 72 12.92 -14.94 19.72
C THR A 72 11.96 -15.81 18.90
N ARG A 73 11.59 -16.97 19.43
CA ARG A 73 10.58 -17.85 18.79
C ARG A 73 9.18 -17.22 18.82
N MET A 74 8.84 -16.51 19.90
CA MET A 74 7.58 -15.77 19.96
C MET A 74 7.58 -14.62 18.96
N ALA A 75 8.64 -13.83 18.92
CA ALA A 75 8.80 -12.77 17.94
C ALA A 75 8.72 -13.31 16.50
N GLN A 76 9.38 -14.42 16.19
CA GLN A 76 9.29 -15.10 14.89
C GLN A 76 7.85 -15.51 14.57
N GLY A 77 7.12 -16.06 15.53
CA GLY A 77 5.70 -16.41 15.38
C GLY A 77 4.83 -15.20 15.06
N ILE A 78 5.02 -14.08 15.78
CA ILE A 78 4.33 -12.81 15.53
C ILE A 78 4.62 -12.34 14.09
N MET A 79 5.90 -12.29 13.68
CA MET A 79 6.31 -11.81 12.37
C MET A 79 5.82 -12.71 11.23
N THR A 80 5.71 -14.01 11.47
CA THR A 80 5.10 -14.96 10.52
C THR A 80 3.59 -14.74 10.41
N GLY A 81 2.90 -14.61 11.54
CA GLY A 81 1.46 -14.40 11.59
C GLY A 81 1.01 -13.08 10.94
N ILE A 82 1.76 -12.01 11.14
CA ILE A 82 1.45 -10.71 10.54
C ILE A 82 1.59 -10.73 9.01
N GLY A 83 2.36 -11.68 8.45
CA GLY A 83 2.45 -11.90 7.00
C GLY A 83 1.09 -12.20 6.37
N PHE A 84 0.21 -12.91 7.08
CA PHE A 84 -1.16 -13.18 6.61
C PHE A 84 -1.99 -11.89 6.51
N LEU A 85 -1.94 -11.01 7.50
CA LEU A 85 -2.61 -9.70 7.46
C LEU A 85 -2.02 -8.82 6.36
N GLY A 86 -0.69 -8.82 6.22
CA GLY A 86 0.00 -8.11 5.14
C GLY A 86 -0.44 -8.57 3.76
N ALA A 87 -0.55 -9.87 3.54
CA ALA A 87 -1.06 -10.43 2.28
C ALA A 87 -2.52 -10.02 2.03
N GLY A 88 -3.34 -9.97 3.08
CA GLY A 88 -4.76 -9.61 3.00
C GLY A 88 -5.04 -8.17 2.57
N VAL A 89 -4.07 -7.26 2.69
CA VAL A 89 -4.21 -5.85 2.27
C VAL A 89 -3.59 -5.57 0.91
N ILE A 90 -2.88 -6.53 0.33
CA ILE A 90 -2.31 -6.41 -1.02
C ILE A 90 -3.35 -6.90 -2.03
N VAL A 91 -3.77 -6.01 -2.91
CA VAL A 91 -4.77 -6.29 -3.94
C VAL A 91 -4.17 -6.06 -5.31
N LYS A 92 -4.35 -7.02 -6.21
CA LYS A 92 -3.96 -6.91 -7.61
C LYS A 92 -5.18 -6.60 -8.47
N GLU A 93 -5.17 -5.45 -9.11
CA GLU A 93 -6.20 -5.02 -10.07
C GLU A 93 -5.58 -4.90 -11.46
N GLY A 94 -5.78 -5.89 -12.29
CA GLY A 94 -5.14 -5.97 -13.62
C GLY A 94 -3.62 -6.05 -13.52
N LEU A 95 -2.91 -5.05 -14.03
CA LEU A 95 -1.44 -4.94 -13.96
C LEU A 95 -0.97 -4.16 -12.73
N ASN A 96 -1.88 -3.61 -11.95
CA ASN A 96 -1.55 -2.78 -10.80
C ASN A 96 -1.62 -3.57 -9.49
N VAL A 97 -0.68 -3.30 -8.57
CA VAL A 97 -0.64 -3.90 -7.23
C VAL A 97 -0.71 -2.78 -6.20
N ARG A 98 -1.77 -2.79 -5.40
CA ARG A 98 -2.02 -1.81 -4.33
C ARG A 98 -1.81 -2.43 -2.95
N GLY A 99 -1.58 -1.60 -1.95
CA GLY A 99 -1.51 -2.04 -0.56
C GLY A 99 -0.11 -2.46 -0.08
N LEU A 100 0.94 -2.38 -0.91
CA LEU A 100 2.31 -2.77 -0.53
C LEU A 100 2.83 -1.94 0.65
N THR A 101 2.71 -0.61 0.60
CA THR A 101 3.10 0.29 1.71
C THR A 101 2.26 0.03 2.95
N THR A 102 0.98 -0.28 2.79
CA THR A 102 0.09 -0.63 3.90
C THR A 102 0.52 -1.94 4.57
N ALA A 103 0.84 -2.98 3.80
CA ALA A 103 1.38 -4.23 4.32
C ALA A 103 2.69 -4.01 5.09
N ALA A 104 3.62 -3.22 4.52
CA ALA A 104 4.88 -2.87 5.18
C ALA A 104 4.66 -2.07 6.48
N SER A 105 3.69 -1.14 6.50
CA SER A 105 3.37 -0.36 7.71
C SER A 105 2.77 -1.23 8.83
N ILE A 106 1.94 -2.21 8.50
CA ILE A 106 1.41 -3.19 9.45
C ILE A 106 2.55 -4.05 10.01
N TRP A 107 3.45 -4.52 9.14
CA TRP A 107 4.58 -5.36 9.50
C TRP A 107 5.54 -4.65 10.47
N ILE A 108 5.95 -3.42 10.18
CA ILE A 108 6.84 -2.64 11.06
C ILE A 108 6.14 -2.29 12.38
N THR A 109 4.82 -2.05 12.38
CA THR A 109 4.06 -1.78 13.59
C THR A 109 4.06 -2.99 14.53
N ALA A 110 3.98 -4.22 14.00
CA ALA A 110 4.11 -5.43 14.80
C ALA A 110 5.51 -5.56 15.43
N ALA A 111 6.56 -5.28 14.66
CA ALA A 111 7.93 -5.26 15.17
C ALA A 111 8.14 -4.23 16.30
N ILE A 112 7.54 -3.05 16.16
CA ILE A 112 7.54 -2.02 17.22
C ILE A 112 6.77 -2.50 18.46
N GLY A 113 5.67 -3.22 18.28
CA GLY A 113 4.92 -3.86 19.36
C GLY A 113 5.76 -4.91 20.10
N VAL A 114 6.57 -5.70 19.38
CA VAL A 114 7.54 -6.63 20.00
C VAL A 114 8.53 -5.86 20.90
N LEU A 115 9.11 -4.76 20.41
CA LEU A 115 10.02 -3.93 21.20
C LEU A 115 9.35 -3.35 22.44
N ALA A 116 8.09 -2.91 22.34
CA ALA A 116 7.30 -2.44 23.48
C ALA A 116 7.10 -3.55 24.52
N GLY A 117 6.71 -4.74 24.08
CA GLY A 117 6.48 -5.90 24.97
C GLY A 117 7.73 -6.38 25.69
N VAL A 118 8.90 -6.31 25.04
CA VAL A 118 10.21 -6.59 25.67
C VAL A 118 10.66 -5.47 26.64
N GLY A 119 10.09 -4.26 26.51
CA GLY A 119 10.49 -3.10 27.34
C GLY A 119 11.64 -2.28 26.73
N LEU A 120 11.96 -2.46 25.46
CA LEU A 120 12.99 -1.71 24.73
C LEU A 120 12.44 -0.37 24.22
N TYR A 121 12.13 0.55 25.15
CA TYR A 121 11.44 1.81 24.86
C TYR A 121 12.20 2.74 23.91
N LEU A 122 13.54 2.86 24.05
CA LEU A 122 14.33 3.72 23.16
C LEU A 122 14.36 3.19 21.71
N PRO A 123 14.70 1.92 21.44
CA PRO A 123 14.58 1.35 20.09
C PRO A 123 13.15 1.44 19.52
N MET A 124 12.11 1.20 20.35
CA MET A 124 10.71 1.35 19.98
C MET A 124 10.41 2.77 19.50
N LEU A 125 10.83 3.79 20.27
CA LEU A 125 10.61 5.19 19.92
C LEU A 125 11.32 5.58 18.63
N PHE A 126 12.61 5.20 18.49
CA PHE A 126 13.35 5.45 17.25
C PHE A 126 12.72 4.78 16.04
N ALA A 127 12.31 3.52 16.17
CA ALA A 127 11.62 2.80 15.08
C ALA A 127 10.30 3.48 14.71
N ALA A 128 9.53 3.95 15.70
CA ALA A 128 8.29 4.66 15.46
C ALA A 128 8.51 6.00 14.73
N VAL A 129 9.46 6.81 15.20
CA VAL A 129 9.80 8.09 14.57
C VAL A 129 10.27 7.87 13.13
N LEU A 130 11.18 6.93 12.91
CA LEU A 130 11.66 6.61 11.56
C LEU A 130 10.52 6.12 10.67
N THR A 131 9.60 5.30 11.19
CA THR A 131 8.43 4.83 10.43
C THR A 131 7.56 6.00 9.98
N VAL A 132 7.22 6.92 10.89
CA VAL A 132 6.41 8.10 10.54
C VAL A 132 7.15 9.01 9.56
N LEU A 133 8.45 9.19 9.73
CA LEU A 133 9.27 9.97 8.80
C LEU A 133 9.27 9.33 7.40
N VAL A 134 9.46 8.01 7.30
CA VAL A 134 9.40 7.30 6.02
C VAL A 134 8.03 7.47 5.37
N LEU A 135 6.95 7.24 6.10
CA LEU A 135 5.59 7.35 5.57
C LEU A 135 5.23 8.78 5.12
N GLY A 136 5.71 9.79 5.85
CA GLY A 136 5.41 11.20 5.57
C GLY A 136 6.38 11.84 4.56
N VAL A 137 7.70 11.77 4.82
CA VAL A 137 8.73 12.47 4.03
C VAL A 137 8.86 11.87 2.64
N PHE A 138 8.92 10.53 2.53
CA PHE A 138 9.05 9.89 1.20
C PHE A 138 7.83 10.18 0.32
N ARG A 139 6.63 10.21 0.90
CA ARG A 139 5.45 10.66 0.20
C ARG A 139 5.58 12.10 -0.32
N TRP A 140 6.10 13.02 0.50
CA TRP A 140 6.32 14.40 0.08
C TRP A 140 7.34 14.48 -1.07
N ILE A 141 8.38 13.64 -1.04
CA ILE A 141 9.36 13.52 -2.13
C ILE A 141 8.68 12.98 -3.38
N GLU A 142 7.91 11.88 -3.28
CA GLU A 142 7.17 11.28 -4.40
C GLU A 142 6.23 12.26 -5.10
N MET A 143 5.56 13.14 -4.33
CA MET A 143 4.71 14.18 -4.92
C MET A 143 5.49 15.24 -5.73
N ARG A 144 6.79 15.40 -5.49
CA ARG A 144 7.65 16.38 -6.17
C ARG A 144 8.50 15.80 -7.29
N VAL A 145 8.84 14.53 -7.20
CA VAL A 145 9.55 13.83 -8.27
C VAL A 145 8.56 13.55 -9.40
N PRO A 146 8.86 13.90 -10.65
CA PRO A 146 8.02 13.53 -11.78
C PRO A 146 8.08 12.00 -11.95
N THR A 147 7.09 11.32 -11.41
CA THR A 147 6.91 9.88 -11.59
C THR A 147 6.20 9.61 -12.90
N GLN A 148 6.58 8.54 -13.58
CA GLN A 148 5.86 8.08 -14.76
C GLN A 148 4.44 7.65 -14.36
N ALA A 149 3.45 8.34 -14.89
CA ALA A 149 2.05 7.96 -14.76
C ALA A 149 1.68 7.03 -15.91
N TYR A 150 1.01 5.95 -15.58
CA TYR A 150 0.49 5.00 -16.55
C TYR A 150 -1.02 5.16 -16.66
N TYR A 151 -1.53 5.08 -17.89
CA TYR A 151 -2.95 5.17 -18.18
C TYR A 151 -3.38 3.97 -19.01
N TYR A 152 -4.48 3.35 -18.62
CA TYR A 152 -5.19 2.44 -19.49
C TYR A 152 -6.04 3.27 -20.44
N PHE A 153 -5.77 3.14 -21.74
CA PHE A 153 -6.49 3.83 -22.79
C PHE A 153 -7.20 2.81 -23.68
N ASP A 154 -8.50 2.96 -23.79
CA ASP A 154 -9.39 2.16 -24.63
C ASP A 154 -10.20 3.14 -25.48
N VAL A 155 -10.10 3.03 -26.80
CA VAL A 155 -10.79 3.92 -27.74
C VAL A 155 -11.43 3.13 -28.85
N LYS A 156 -12.65 3.49 -29.18
CA LYS A 156 -13.45 2.92 -30.26
C LYS A 156 -13.67 3.97 -31.35
N TYR A 157 -13.24 3.66 -32.56
CA TYR A 157 -13.38 4.53 -33.72
C TYR A 157 -14.52 4.12 -34.61
N ALA A 158 -15.13 5.09 -35.29
CA ALA A 158 -16.00 4.84 -36.44
C ALA A 158 -15.18 4.24 -37.60
N ARG A 159 -15.85 3.45 -38.45
CA ARG A 159 -15.18 2.71 -39.55
C ARG A 159 -14.41 3.62 -40.49
N GLU A 160 -14.92 4.80 -40.78
CA GLU A 160 -14.33 5.76 -41.74
C GLU A 160 -13.21 6.65 -41.10
N GLY A 161 -13.11 6.66 -39.77
CA GLY A 161 -12.12 7.45 -39.02
C GLY A 161 -11.08 6.61 -38.30
N ASN A 162 -10.93 5.34 -38.68
CA ASN A 162 -10.01 4.43 -38.00
C ASN A 162 -8.55 4.86 -38.21
N LEU A 163 -7.89 5.24 -37.15
CA LEU A 163 -6.45 5.54 -37.15
C LEU A 163 -5.65 4.24 -37.20
N SER A 164 -4.61 4.22 -38.03
CA SER A 164 -3.63 3.13 -37.96
C SER A 164 -2.89 3.14 -36.62
N GLU A 165 -2.19 2.05 -36.31
CA GLU A 165 -1.36 2.00 -35.10
C GLU A 165 -0.32 3.12 -35.10
N GLU A 166 0.35 3.33 -36.24
CA GLU A 166 1.38 4.37 -36.39
C GLU A 166 0.79 5.77 -36.14
N ALA A 167 -0.36 6.05 -36.75
CA ALA A 167 -1.06 7.33 -36.59
C ALA A 167 -1.51 7.55 -35.14
N THR A 168 -1.99 6.49 -34.47
CA THR A 168 -2.37 6.56 -33.06
C THR A 168 -1.15 6.80 -32.17
N ARG A 169 -0.03 6.12 -32.41
CA ARG A 169 1.23 6.31 -31.68
C ARG A 169 1.78 7.74 -31.88
N GLU A 170 1.74 8.25 -33.09
CA GLU A 170 2.18 9.61 -33.40
C GLU A 170 1.29 10.65 -32.69
N LEU A 171 -0.02 10.45 -32.72
CA LEU A 171 -0.98 11.32 -32.06
C LEU A 171 -0.74 11.39 -30.54
N VAL A 172 -0.70 10.25 -29.88
CA VAL A 172 -0.49 10.22 -28.40
C VAL A 172 0.92 10.70 -28.06
N GLY A 173 1.90 10.48 -28.94
CA GLY A 173 3.26 11.02 -28.81
C GLY A 173 3.30 12.54 -28.81
N LYS A 174 2.57 13.19 -29.73
CA LYS A 174 2.43 14.66 -29.79
C LYS A 174 1.76 15.24 -28.55
N LEU A 175 0.90 14.46 -27.89
CA LEU A 175 0.21 14.85 -26.66
C LEU A 175 1.01 14.56 -25.38
N GLY A 176 2.24 14.02 -25.51
CA GLY A 176 3.15 13.80 -24.38
C GLY A 176 3.08 12.40 -23.76
N PHE A 177 2.56 11.43 -24.51
CA PHE A 177 2.54 10.02 -24.10
C PHE A 177 3.49 9.16 -24.92
N SER A 178 4.00 8.09 -24.31
CA SER A 178 4.59 6.95 -25.00
C SER A 178 3.70 5.71 -24.81
N VAL A 179 3.68 4.83 -25.81
CA VAL A 179 2.84 3.63 -25.82
C VAL A 179 3.68 2.43 -25.36
N ALA A 180 3.31 1.82 -24.24
CA ALA A 180 3.98 0.63 -23.70
C ALA A 180 3.46 -0.66 -24.32
N ASN A 181 2.13 -0.81 -24.43
CA ASN A 181 1.47 -1.97 -25.02
C ASN A 181 0.37 -1.51 -25.95
N PHE A 182 0.17 -2.26 -27.04
CA PHE A 182 -0.90 -2.00 -27.99
C PHE A 182 -1.63 -3.30 -28.32
N SER A 183 -2.94 -3.26 -28.35
CA SER A 183 -3.77 -4.40 -28.78
C SER A 183 -5.01 -3.91 -29.52
N TYR A 184 -5.46 -4.72 -30.45
CA TYR A 184 -6.66 -4.46 -31.24
C TYR A 184 -7.79 -5.39 -30.84
N ARG A 185 -8.99 -4.87 -30.90
CA ARG A 185 -10.21 -5.67 -30.82
C ARG A 185 -11.19 -5.21 -31.89
N LEU A 186 -11.69 -6.13 -32.67
CA LEU A 186 -12.77 -5.87 -33.62
C LEU A 186 -14.09 -6.22 -32.93
N ASP A 187 -14.94 -5.22 -32.72
CA ASP A 187 -16.26 -5.39 -32.15
C ASP A 187 -17.35 -5.24 -33.24
N GLY A 188 -18.42 -6.03 -33.12
CA GLY A 188 -19.58 -5.96 -34.01
C GLY A 188 -19.57 -6.98 -35.17
N VAL A 189 -20.71 -7.11 -35.86
CA VAL A 189 -20.94 -8.04 -36.97
C VAL A 189 -21.48 -7.27 -38.17
N GLY A 190 -21.04 -7.62 -39.39
CA GLY A 190 -21.52 -7.02 -40.62
C GLY A 190 -21.14 -5.55 -40.82
N HIS A 191 -22.11 -4.68 -41.06
CA HIS A 191 -21.88 -3.24 -41.30
C HIS A 191 -21.59 -2.43 -40.03
N GLU A 192 -21.87 -2.96 -38.84
CA GLU A 192 -21.64 -2.31 -37.55
C GLU A 192 -20.25 -2.62 -36.95
N ARG A 193 -19.31 -3.10 -37.77
CA ARG A 193 -17.94 -3.37 -37.29
C ARG A 193 -17.24 -2.07 -36.91
N SER A 194 -16.70 -2.05 -35.70
CA SER A 194 -15.87 -0.96 -35.16
C SER A 194 -14.54 -1.52 -34.67
N LEU A 195 -13.48 -0.78 -34.86
CA LEU A 195 -12.17 -1.16 -34.34
C LEU A 195 -11.95 -0.49 -32.97
N ARG A 196 -11.58 -1.29 -32.01
CA ARG A 196 -11.26 -0.84 -30.65
C ARG A 196 -9.76 -1.01 -30.40
N HIS A 197 -9.09 0.07 -30.06
CA HIS A 197 -7.68 0.08 -29.67
C HIS A 197 -7.58 0.11 -28.16
N LYS A 198 -6.81 -0.82 -27.60
CA LYS A 198 -6.49 -0.86 -26.17
C LYS A 198 -5.00 -0.75 -25.99
N MET A 199 -4.57 0.21 -25.18
CA MET A 199 -3.14 0.43 -24.95
C MET A 199 -2.87 0.95 -23.54
N THR A 200 -1.63 0.74 -23.11
CA THR A 200 -1.10 1.37 -21.92
C THR A 200 -0.24 2.55 -22.35
N LEU A 201 -0.64 3.74 -21.94
CA LEU A 201 0.08 4.99 -22.16
C LEU A 201 0.91 5.32 -20.93
N GLN A 202 2.11 5.83 -21.14
CA GLN A 202 2.96 6.33 -20.05
C GLN A 202 3.34 7.78 -20.32
N THR A 203 3.36 8.60 -19.27
CA THR A 203 3.74 10.02 -19.36
C THR A 203 4.33 10.51 -18.04
N THR A 204 5.21 11.50 -18.12
CA THR A 204 5.67 12.28 -16.95
C THR A 204 4.96 13.62 -16.85
N ASP A 205 4.15 13.98 -17.86
CA ASP A 205 3.43 15.25 -17.92
C ASP A 205 2.04 15.12 -17.30
N ARG A 206 1.81 15.83 -16.20
CA ARG A 206 0.53 15.85 -15.49
C ARG A 206 -0.64 16.39 -16.31
N GLY A 207 -0.37 17.20 -17.33
CA GLY A 207 -1.39 17.78 -18.21
C GLY A 207 -1.76 16.93 -19.42
N ALA A 208 -0.99 15.89 -19.73
CA ALA A 208 -1.17 15.09 -20.93
C ALA A 208 -2.55 14.42 -21.02
N ALA A 209 -3.05 13.87 -19.90
CA ALA A 209 -4.34 13.19 -19.85
C ALA A 209 -5.51 14.14 -20.21
N SER A 210 -5.50 15.36 -19.69
CA SER A 210 -6.54 16.35 -19.98
C SER A 210 -6.48 16.83 -21.45
N ARG A 211 -5.28 16.92 -22.04
CA ARG A 211 -5.14 17.27 -23.46
C ARG A 211 -5.65 16.15 -24.35
N LEU A 212 -5.32 14.88 -24.03
CA LEU A 212 -5.81 13.75 -24.77
C LEU A 212 -7.32 13.61 -24.70
N ALA A 213 -7.90 13.76 -23.49
CA ALA A 213 -9.35 13.70 -23.30
C ALA A 213 -10.08 14.76 -24.12
N ARG A 214 -9.61 16.02 -24.11
CA ARG A 214 -10.18 17.12 -24.91
C ARG A 214 -10.10 16.82 -26.40
N TRP A 215 -8.95 16.37 -26.88
CA TRP A 215 -8.79 16.01 -28.28
C TRP A 215 -9.77 14.90 -28.71
N LEU A 216 -9.99 13.88 -27.83
CA LEU A 216 -10.95 12.81 -28.11
C LEU A 216 -12.40 13.26 -28.12
N GLU A 217 -12.76 14.22 -27.26
CA GLU A 217 -14.11 14.82 -27.22
C GLU A 217 -14.39 15.68 -28.46
N GLU A 218 -13.37 16.35 -28.99
CA GLU A 218 -13.49 17.23 -30.18
C GLU A 218 -13.44 16.43 -31.50
N ASN A 219 -13.17 15.12 -31.47
CA ASN A 219 -13.00 14.30 -32.67
C ASN A 219 -14.23 13.44 -32.95
N ASP A 220 -15.01 13.82 -33.96
CA ASP A 220 -16.25 13.12 -34.37
C ASP A 220 -16.06 11.66 -34.80
N THR A 221 -14.83 11.25 -35.08
CA THR A 221 -14.55 9.84 -35.43
C THR A 221 -14.44 8.92 -34.23
N VAL A 222 -14.35 9.47 -33.02
CA VAL A 222 -14.29 8.73 -31.76
C VAL A 222 -15.71 8.45 -31.27
N LEU A 223 -16.10 7.17 -31.23
CA LEU A 223 -17.42 6.77 -30.75
C LEU A 223 -17.49 6.62 -29.23
N GLU A 224 -16.43 6.11 -28.64
CA GLU A 224 -16.31 5.82 -27.21
C GLU A 224 -14.84 5.83 -26.82
N PHE A 225 -14.52 6.39 -25.66
CA PHE A 225 -13.20 6.23 -25.10
C PHE A 225 -13.23 6.06 -23.59
N ARG A 226 -12.19 5.42 -23.06
CA ARG A 226 -11.91 5.31 -21.65
C ARG A 226 -10.44 5.60 -21.40
N LEU A 227 -10.16 6.60 -20.59
CA LEU A 227 -8.80 6.95 -20.14
C LEU A 227 -8.79 6.86 -18.61
N SER A 228 -8.13 5.84 -18.06
CA SER A 228 -8.10 5.61 -16.62
C SER A 228 -6.66 5.52 -16.14
N PRO A 229 -6.27 6.26 -15.08
CA PRO A 229 -4.95 6.08 -14.49
C PRO A 229 -4.82 4.65 -13.95
N THR A 230 -3.64 4.05 -14.10
CA THR A 230 -3.30 2.71 -13.57
C THR A 230 -2.51 2.79 -12.26
N GLY A 231 -2.37 3.95 -11.65
CA GLY A 231 -1.74 4.20 -10.36
C GLY A 231 -2.74 4.60 -9.27
N ASP A 232 -2.27 4.56 -8.01
CA ASP A 232 -3.04 4.92 -6.79
C ASP A 232 -3.71 6.28 -6.83
#